data_15bb8126032f63234a8ee3babec5664d
#
_entry.id   15bb8126032f63234a8ee3babec5664d
#
_cell.length_a   1.000
_cell.length_b   1.000
_cell.length_c   1.000
_cell.angle_alpha   90.00
_cell.angle_beta   90.00
_cell.angle_gamma   90.00
#
_symmetry.space_group_name_H-M   'P 1'
#
loop_
_entity.id
_entity.type
_entity.pdbx_description
1 polymer ?
#
loop_
_entity_poly.entity_id
_entity_poly.type
_entity_poly.pdbx_seq_one_letter_code
_entity_poly.pdbx_strand_id
1 'polypeptide(L)'
;MSVLDELVAGALEDKCDRERVTSLEELKARAASAPAPLDAKRWLRRHDGIPVIAEIKRASPSKGHLIDIEDPAALGRQYEQGGASAISVLTEGRRFLGSLDDVDAVRAAVHIPVLRKDFITTDYQIWEARAHGADIVLLIVAALDDTQLAHLLKLTHELGMTALVETHTREEIERAIAAGARVIGINARNLKDLRVDVGKYTELASNLPEDVIKVAESGVFGAVEVEDYARAGADAVLVGEGVATADDPRLAVERLVKAGERVKASETTPLSEHHGPYWGQFGGRYVPEALITALDELQRVYDDAKDDPEFHKELATLNKRYVGRPSPLTEAPRFAERIKERTGLDARVFLKREDLNHTGAHKINNAIGQALLVKRMGKTRVIAETGAGQHGVATATVCAMLGLKCRIYMGQIDARRQALNVARMRMLGAEVVEVTLGDRILKDAINEALRDWVTNVKDTHYLLGTVAGPHP
;
A
#
# COMPACT_ATOMS: atom_id res chain seq x y z
N MET A 1 11.10 35.05 -0.73
CA MET A 1 10.46 34.42 -1.89
C MET A 1 10.38 32.93 -1.61
N SER A 2 9.23 32.29 -1.79
CA SER A 2 9.12 30.83 -1.68
C SER A 2 9.68 30.16 -2.94
N VAL A 3 9.93 28.85 -2.89
CA VAL A 3 10.34 28.08 -4.08
C VAL A 3 9.30 28.22 -5.20
N LEU A 4 8.01 28.24 -4.85
CA LEU A 4 6.92 28.44 -5.82
C LEU A 4 7.00 29.81 -6.48
N ASP A 5 7.28 30.87 -5.72
CA ASP A 5 7.41 32.23 -6.28
C ASP A 5 8.55 32.32 -7.33
N GLU A 6 9.68 31.65 -7.04
CA GLU A 6 10.81 31.59 -7.99
C GLU A 6 10.44 30.82 -9.26
N LEU A 7 9.71 29.71 -9.16
CA LEU A 7 9.28 28.90 -10.29
C LEU A 7 8.25 29.65 -11.16
N VAL A 8 7.30 30.33 -10.54
CA VAL A 8 6.31 31.15 -11.24
C VAL A 8 7.00 32.34 -11.96
N ALA A 9 7.95 33.00 -11.31
CA ALA A 9 8.71 34.09 -11.91
C ALA A 9 9.50 33.61 -13.16
N GLY A 10 10.17 32.45 -13.04
CA GLY A 10 10.90 31.84 -14.14
C GLY A 10 9.99 31.48 -15.31
N ALA A 11 8.82 30.85 -15.01
CA ALA A 11 7.84 30.50 -16.05
C ALA A 11 7.25 31.72 -16.78
N LEU A 12 7.08 32.85 -16.06
CA LEU A 12 6.66 34.12 -16.65
C LEU A 12 7.72 34.75 -17.56
N GLU A 13 9.00 34.70 -17.16
CA GLU A 13 10.10 35.14 -18.02
C GLU A 13 10.17 34.34 -19.32
N ASP A 14 10.15 32.99 -19.21
CA ASP A 14 10.16 32.07 -20.33
C ASP A 14 8.92 32.28 -21.24
N LYS A 15 7.76 32.52 -20.65
CA LYS A 15 6.53 32.88 -21.35
C LYS A 15 6.72 34.20 -22.14
N CYS A 16 7.31 35.23 -21.54
CA CYS A 16 7.58 36.51 -22.22
C CYS A 16 8.51 36.35 -23.43
N ASP A 17 9.51 35.47 -23.33
CA ASP A 17 10.42 35.20 -24.46
C ASP A 17 9.69 34.44 -25.59
N ARG A 18 8.83 33.49 -25.28
CA ARG A 18 8.01 32.79 -26.26
C ARG A 18 6.97 33.69 -26.93
N GLU A 19 6.36 34.62 -26.15
CA GLU A 19 5.38 35.58 -26.67
C GLU A 19 6.00 36.57 -27.67
N ARG A 20 7.30 36.87 -27.56
CA ARG A 20 8.02 37.69 -28.55
C ARG A 20 8.20 36.98 -29.91
N VAL A 21 8.25 35.64 -29.87
CA VAL A 21 8.43 34.78 -31.06
C VAL A 21 7.09 34.41 -31.68
N THR A 22 6.12 34.03 -30.83
CA THR A 22 4.79 33.60 -31.27
C THR A 22 3.72 34.42 -30.55
N SER A 23 2.99 35.22 -31.30
CA SER A 23 1.96 36.11 -30.76
C SER A 23 0.75 35.33 -30.25
N LEU A 24 -0.04 35.92 -29.33
CA LEU A 24 -1.28 35.34 -28.85
C LEU A 24 -2.26 35.03 -30.00
N GLU A 25 -2.33 35.88 -31.04
CA GLU A 25 -3.22 35.68 -32.20
C GLU A 25 -2.79 34.46 -33.03
N GLU A 26 -1.48 34.23 -33.18
CA GLU A 26 -0.97 33.02 -33.83
C GLU A 26 -1.30 31.76 -33.02
N LEU A 27 -1.18 31.81 -31.67
CA LEU A 27 -1.59 30.70 -30.82
C LEU A 27 -3.08 30.40 -30.93
N LYS A 28 -3.94 31.42 -30.96
CA LYS A 28 -5.37 31.26 -31.19
C LYS A 28 -5.67 30.59 -32.53
N ALA A 29 -4.97 31.00 -33.60
CA ALA A 29 -5.11 30.38 -34.91
C ALA A 29 -4.68 28.90 -34.91
N ARG A 30 -3.55 28.58 -34.29
CA ARG A 30 -3.08 27.18 -34.10
C ARG A 30 -4.08 26.38 -33.28
N ALA A 31 -4.55 26.91 -32.16
CA ALA A 31 -5.53 26.26 -31.26
C ALA A 31 -6.84 25.94 -31.99
N ALA A 32 -7.31 26.83 -32.88
CA ALA A 32 -8.52 26.61 -33.69
C ALA A 32 -8.36 25.48 -34.72
N SER A 33 -7.14 25.23 -35.20
CA SER A 33 -6.83 24.16 -36.16
C SER A 33 -6.42 22.84 -35.50
N ALA A 34 -6.11 22.85 -34.21
CA ALA A 34 -5.75 21.64 -33.46
C ALA A 34 -6.97 20.70 -33.25
N PRO A 35 -6.79 19.37 -33.23
CA PRO A 35 -7.87 18.43 -32.92
C PRO A 35 -8.58 18.78 -31.61
N ALA A 36 -9.89 18.51 -31.52
CA ALA A 36 -10.62 18.77 -30.29
C ALA A 36 -9.99 18.03 -29.08
N PRO A 37 -9.90 18.66 -27.90
CA PRO A 37 -9.37 18.00 -26.70
C PRO A 37 -10.19 16.78 -26.31
N LEU A 38 -9.54 15.78 -25.77
CA LEU A 38 -10.19 14.62 -25.19
C LEU A 38 -10.87 15.01 -23.85
N ASP A 39 -12.06 14.49 -23.59
CA ASP A 39 -12.73 14.69 -22.29
C ASP A 39 -12.02 13.88 -21.19
N ALA A 40 -10.99 14.49 -20.61
CA ALA A 40 -10.15 13.83 -19.60
C ALA A 40 -10.94 13.35 -18.38
N LYS A 41 -12.09 13.94 -18.05
CA LYS A 41 -12.92 13.50 -16.92
C LYS A 41 -13.41 12.07 -17.08
N ARG A 42 -13.63 11.61 -18.32
CA ARG A 42 -13.99 10.21 -18.59
C ARG A 42 -12.83 9.24 -18.30
N TRP A 43 -11.60 9.68 -18.51
CA TRP A 43 -10.39 8.91 -18.32
C TRP A 43 -9.93 8.89 -16.85
N LEU A 44 -10.27 9.93 -16.08
CA LEU A 44 -9.86 10.12 -14.70
C LEU A 44 -10.90 9.65 -13.68
N ARG A 45 -12.12 9.31 -14.10
CA ARG A 45 -13.10 8.68 -13.19
C ARG A 45 -12.77 7.22 -12.97
N ARG A 46 -12.81 6.82 -11.72
CA ARG A 46 -12.60 5.43 -11.31
C ARG A 46 -13.75 4.54 -11.81
N HIS A 47 -13.44 3.52 -12.62
CA HIS A 47 -14.37 2.51 -13.09
C HIS A 47 -13.98 1.11 -12.59
N ASP A 48 -12.94 0.49 -13.17
CA ASP A 48 -12.49 -0.87 -12.85
C ASP A 48 -11.20 -0.92 -12.04
N GLY A 49 -10.60 0.22 -11.74
CA GLY A 49 -9.40 0.40 -10.95
C GLY A 49 -9.19 1.88 -10.69
N ILE A 50 -8.01 2.27 -10.24
CA ILE A 50 -7.64 3.67 -10.09
C ILE A 50 -6.88 4.13 -11.35
N PRO A 51 -7.37 5.13 -12.09
CA PRO A 51 -6.66 5.76 -13.18
C PRO A 51 -5.27 6.26 -12.79
N VAL A 52 -4.27 5.99 -13.63
CA VAL A 52 -2.89 6.42 -13.44
C VAL A 52 -2.55 7.50 -14.45
N ILE A 53 -2.17 8.68 -13.96
CA ILE A 53 -1.55 9.75 -14.75
C ILE A 53 -0.04 9.54 -14.66
N ALA A 54 0.59 9.05 -15.72
CA ALA A 54 2.02 8.78 -15.76
C ALA A 54 2.80 10.02 -16.20
N GLU A 55 3.80 10.45 -15.43
CA GLU A 55 4.50 11.72 -15.66
C GLU A 55 5.85 11.52 -16.35
N ILE A 56 6.07 12.25 -17.42
CA ILE A 56 7.35 12.40 -18.13
C ILE A 56 8.10 13.57 -17.48
N LYS A 57 9.21 13.23 -16.77
CA LYS A 57 9.97 14.19 -15.96
C LYS A 57 11.46 13.82 -15.92
N ARG A 58 12.33 14.75 -16.37
CA ARG A 58 13.78 14.59 -16.39
C ARG A 58 14.47 14.99 -15.08
N ALA A 59 13.91 15.98 -14.40
CA ALA A 59 14.49 16.54 -13.19
C ALA A 59 13.40 17.02 -12.21
N SER A 60 13.79 17.29 -10.96
CA SER A 60 12.91 17.91 -9.97
C SER A 60 13.71 18.81 -9.02
N PRO A 61 13.11 19.88 -8.43
CA PRO A 61 13.79 20.76 -7.47
C PRO A 61 14.32 20.03 -6.23
N SER A 62 13.67 18.92 -5.81
CA SER A 62 14.03 18.17 -4.60
C SER A 62 15.17 17.18 -4.79
N LYS A 63 15.36 16.64 -6.02
CA LYS A 63 16.32 15.56 -6.32
C LYS A 63 17.30 15.89 -7.43
N GLY A 64 17.14 17.03 -8.11
CA GLY A 64 17.94 17.39 -9.28
C GLY A 64 17.59 16.51 -10.49
N HIS A 65 18.59 16.17 -11.27
CA HIS A 65 18.47 15.29 -12.43
C HIS A 65 18.04 13.86 -12.01
N LEU A 66 17.04 13.29 -12.69
CA LEU A 66 16.48 11.96 -12.40
C LEU A 66 16.88 10.95 -13.48
N ILE A 67 16.62 11.28 -14.75
CA ILE A 67 16.86 10.38 -15.88
C ILE A 67 16.95 11.19 -17.19
N ASP A 68 17.73 10.70 -18.14
CA ASP A 68 17.73 11.21 -19.51
C ASP A 68 16.58 10.58 -20.30
N ILE A 69 15.75 11.43 -20.91
CA ILE A 69 14.63 11.01 -21.77
C ILE A 69 14.92 11.53 -23.17
N GLU A 70 15.50 10.67 -24.01
CA GLU A 70 15.86 11.01 -25.40
C GLU A 70 14.62 11.08 -26.31
N ASP A 71 13.66 10.16 -26.13
CA ASP A 71 12.41 10.09 -26.89
C ASP A 71 11.18 10.08 -25.97
N PRO A 72 10.60 11.25 -25.67
CA PRO A 72 9.40 11.35 -24.84
C PRO A 72 8.17 10.70 -25.49
N ALA A 73 8.12 10.64 -26.83
CA ALA A 73 7.04 9.96 -27.54
C ALA A 73 7.09 8.43 -27.35
N ALA A 74 8.28 7.83 -27.37
CA ALA A 74 8.45 6.40 -27.07
C ALA A 74 8.07 6.09 -25.64
N LEU A 75 8.46 6.93 -24.66
CA LEU A 75 8.10 6.76 -23.27
C LEU A 75 6.59 6.90 -23.07
N GLY A 76 5.95 7.89 -23.71
CA GLY A 76 4.49 8.06 -23.70
C GLY A 76 3.75 6.83 -24.21
N ARG A 77 4.21 6.23 -25.31
CA ARG A 77 3.64 4.97 -25.84
C ARG A 77 3.78 3.81 -24.85
N GLN A 78 4.92 3.70 -24.16
CA GLN A 78 5.10 2.67 -23.13
C GLN A 78 4.14 2.85 -21.95
N TYR A 79 3.92 4.08 -21.52
CA TYR A 79 2.95 4.39 -20.46
C TYR A 79 1.51 4.05 -20.89
N GLU A 80 1.11 4.44 -22.10
CA GLU A 80 -0.20 4.08 -22.66
C GLU A 80 -0.38 2.56 -22.75
N GLN A 81 0.62 1.83 -23.26
CA GLN A 81 0.62 0.36 -23.32
C GLN A 81 0.58 -0.31 -21.94
N GLY A 82 1.12 0.34 -20.91
CA GLY A 82 1.02 -0.08 -19.53
C GLY A 82 -0.36 0.16 -18.89
N GLY A 83 -1.26 0.86 -19.60
CA GLY A 83 -2.62 1.15 -19.15
C GLY A 83 -2.75 2.51 -18.45
N ALA A 84 -1.81 3.44 -18.64
CA ALA A 84 -1.98 4.82 -18.18
C ALA A 84 -3.27 5.43 -18.72
N SER A 85 -3.98 6.19 -17.90
CA SER A 85 -5.22 6.89 -18.28
C SER A 85 -4.97 8.30 -18.81
N ALA A 86 -3.81 8.87 -18.51
CA ALA A 86 -3.32 10.13 -19.06
C ALA A 86 -1.80 10.22 -18.94
N ILE A 87 -1.17 11.06 -19.76
CA ILE A 87 0.26 11.37 -19.67
C ILE A 87 0.43 12.80 -19.18
N SER A 88 1.21 12.99 -18.12
CA SER A 88 1.65 14.31 -17.66
C SER A 88 3.01 14.64 -18.27
N VAL A 89 3.14 15.79 -18.90
CA VAL A 89 4.38 16.25 -19.52
C VAL A 89 4.84 17.55 -18.86
N LEU A 90 5.97 17.52 -18.18
CA LEU A 90 6.61 18.71 -17.63
C LEU A 90 7.09 19.60 -18.79
N THR A 91 6.75 20.90 -18.76
CA THR A 91 7.19 21.87 -19.78
C THR A 91 8.06 22.98 -19.21
N GLU A 92 8.23 23.06 -17.89
CA GLU A 92 9.13 24.00 -17.27
C GLU A 92 10.61 23.61 -17.57
N GLY A 93 11.35 24.53 -18.19
CA GLY A 93 12.68 24.25 -18.73
C GLY A 93 13.83 24.37 -17.74
N ARG A 94 13.72 25.20 -16.70
CA ARG A 94 14.84 25.60 -15.83
C ARG A 94 15.15 24.57 -14.72
N ARG A 95 14.14 24.01 -14.12
CA ARG A 95 14.25 23.11 -12.97
C ARG A 95 13.80 21.69 -13.25
N PHE A 96 12.87 21.51 -14.19
CA PHE A 96 12.34 20.19 -14.56
C PHE A 96 12.89 19.70 -15.90
N LEU A 97 13.61 20.55 -16.65
CA LEU A 97 14.23 20.23 -17.97
C LEU A 97 13.21 19.74 -18.99
N GLY A 98 11.99 20.29 -18.93
CA GLY A 98 10.90 20.00 -19.86
C GLY A 98 10.82 20.97 -21.04
N SER A 99 9.95 20.68 -22.01
CA SER A 99 9.70 21.56 -23.14
C SER A 99 8.29 21.39 -23.72
N LEU A 100 7.81 22.37 -24.50
CA LEU A 100 6.57 22.26 -25.27
C LEU A 100 6.69 21.26 -26.43
N ASP A 101 7.90 21.09 -26.97
CA ASP A 101 8.18 20.09 -28.00
C ASP A 101 7.93 18.67 -27.49
N ASP A 102 8.14 18.41 -26.19
CA ASP A 102 7.79 17.14 -25.55
C ASP A 102 6.28 16.89 -25.56
N VAL A 103 5.46 17.96 -25.36
CA VAL A 103 4.00 17.85 -25.46
C VAL A 103 3.58 17.48 -26.87
N ASP A 104 4.14 18.16 -27.90
CA ASP A 104 3.86 17.87 -29.30
C ASP A 104 4.22 16.42 -29.66
N ALA A 105 5.42 15.98 -29.27
CA ALA A 105 5.91 14.64 -29.53
C ALA A 105 5.03 13.56 -28.88
N VAL A 106 4.66 13.75 -27.60
CA VAL A 106 3.80 12.83 -26.86
C VAL A 106 2.39 12.83 -27.44
N ARG A 107 1.78 14.02 -27.68
CA ARG A 107 0.43 14.13 -28.25
C ARG A 107 0.30 13.41 -29.58
N ALA A 108 1.32 13.51 -30.43
CA ALA A 108 1.35 12.81 -31.72
C ALA A 108 1.47 11.29 -31.61
N ALA A 109 1.94 10.79 -30.47
CA ALA A 109 2.29 9.40 -30.26
C ALA A 109 1.25 8.58 -29.46
N VAL A 110 0.35 9.24 -28.70
CA VAL A 110 -0.61 8.58 -27.81
C VAL A 110 -2.06 8.96 -28.12
N HIS A 111 -3.02 8.12 -27.68
CA HIS A 111 -4.46 8.31 -27.90
C HIS A 111 -5.22 8.69 -26.61
N ILE A 112 -4.52 8.72 -25.48
CA ILE A 112 -5.04 9.11 -24.17
C ILE A 112 -4.77 10.59 -23.90
N PRO A 113 -5.47 11.24 -22.92
CA PRO A 113 -5.27 12.65 -22.61
C PRO A 113 -3.84 13.00 -22.24
N VAL A 114 -3.39 14.19 -22.68
CA VAL A 114 -2.08 14.76 -22.34
C VAL A 114 -2.26 16.00 -21.47
N LEU A 115 -1.63 15.98 -20.29
CA LEU A 115 -1.54 17.09 -19.34
C LEU A 115 -0.27 17.90 -19.61
N ARG A 116 -0.40 19.19 -19.91
CA ARG A 116 0.70 20.13 -19.79
C ARG A 116 0.90 20.47 -18.30
N LYS A 117 2.01 20.06 -17.75
CA LYS A 117 2.36 20.34 -16.34
C LYS A 117 3.39 21.46 -16.29
N ASP A 118 2.94 22.66 -15.91
CA ASP A 118 3.71 23.89 -15.87
C ASP A 118 3.15 24.85 -14.82
N PHE A 119 3.82 25.98 -14.56
CA PHE A 119 3.35 27.05 -13.67
C PHE A 119 2.53 28.08 -14.49
N ILE A 120 1.25 27.74 -14.71
CA ILE A 120 0.34 28.50 -15.58
C ILE A 120 -0.35 29.60 -14.77
N THR A 121 -0.15 30.87 -15.18
CA THR A 121 -0.71 32.05 -14.51
C THR A 121 -1.29 33.09 -15.48
N THR A 122 -1.24 32.82 -16.78
CA THR A 122 -1.69 33.76 -17.85
C THR A 122 -2.50 33.09 -18.93
N ASP A 123 -3.38 33.86 -19.60
CA ASP A 123 -4.17 33.42 -20.76
C ASP A 123 -3.28 32.90 -21.88
N TYR A 124 -2.15 33.55 -22.11
CA TYR A 124 -1.21 33.14 -23.14
C TYR A 124 -0.81 31.66 -22.96
N GLN A 125 -0.48 31.24 -21.73
CA GLN A 125 -0.07 29.86 -21.44
C GLN A 125 -1.23 28.85 -21.62
N ILE A 126 -2.48 29.26 -21.41
CA ILE A 126 -3.66 28.42 -21.69
C ILE A 126 -3.85 28.23 -23.17
N TRP A 127 -3.77 29.31 -23.97
CA TRP A 127 -3.84 29.24 -25.44
C TRP A 127 -2.67 28.46 -26.04
N GLU A 128 -1.48 28.63 -25.46
CA GLU A 128 -0.27 27.88 -25.82
C GLU A 128 -0.45 26.37 -25.58
N ALA A 129 -0.98 25.97 -24.41
CA ALA A 129 -1.28 24.56 -24.11
C ALA A 129 -2.26 23.99 -25.16
N ARG A 130 -3.32 24.74 -25.49
CA ARG A 130 -4.30 24.29 -26.46
C ARG A 130 -3.70 24.18 -27.86
N ALA A 131 -2.83 25.12 -28.25
CA ALA A 131 -2.15 25.15 -29.57
C ALA A 131 -1.19 23.96 -29.74
N HIS A 132 -0.58 23.46 -28.63
CA HIS A 132 0.26 22.26 -28.60
C HIS A 132 -0.55 20.96 -28.34
N GLY A 133 -1.89 21.03 -28.38
CA GLY A 133 -2.76 19.85 -28.31
C GLY A 133 -2.92 19.23 -26.94
N ALA A 134 -2.62 19.97 -25.86
CA ALA A 134 -2.92 19.51 -24.52
C ALA A 134 -4.44 19.34 -24.31
N ASP A 135 -4.81 18.31 -23.58
CA ASP A 135 -6.19 18.02 -23.17
C ASP A 135 -6.47 18.49 -21.74
N ILE A 136 -5.40 18.56 -20.92
CA ILE A 136 -5.44 18.95 -19.53
C ILE A 136 -4.37 20.02 -19.29
N VAL A 137 -4.69 21.00 -18.44
CA VAL A 137 -3.71 21.97 -17.93
C VAL A 137 -3.72 21.98 -16.41
N LEU A 138 -2.55 22.32 -15.82
CA LEU A 138 -2.40 22.46 -14.38
C LEU A 138 -2.68 23.90 -13.95
N LEU A 139 -3.53 24.09 -12.95
CA LEU A 139 -3.73 25.35 -12.25
C LEU A 139 -3.41 25.17 -10.76
N ILE A 140 -2.38 25.85 -10.27
CA ILE A 140 -1.92 25.74 -8.88
C ILE A 140 -2.57 26.85 -8.06
N VAL A 141 -3.45 26.50 -7.11
CA VAL A 141 -4.21 27.48 -6.30
C VAL A 141 -3.29 28.41 -5.51
N ALA A 142 -2.18 27.87 -4.97
CA ALA A 142 -1.19 28.65 -4.23
C ALA A 142 -0.48 29.73 -5.09
N ALA A 143 -0.51 29.60 -6.41
CA ALA A 143 0.14 30.55 -7.36
C ALA A 143 -0.83 31.60 -7.93
N LEU A 144 -2.13 31.53 -7.63
CA LEU A 144 -3.19 32.33 -8.25
C LEU A 144 -4.05 32.99 -7.17
N ASP A 145 -4.47 34.23 -7.43
CA ASP A 145 -5.58 34.81 -6.67
C ASP A 145 -6.93 34.24 -7.16
N ASP A 146 -8.04 34.55 -6.43
CA ASP A 146 -9.34 33.97 -6.73
C ASP A 146 -9.90 34.44 -8.09
N THR A 147 -9.62 35.67 -8.48
CA THR A 147 -10.04 36.22 -9.77
C THR A 147 -9.29 35.56 -10.93
N GLN A 148 -7.99 35.38 -10.79
CA GLN A 148 -7.14 34.70 -11.76
C GLN A 148 -7.51 33.23 -11.88
N LEU A 149 -7.72 32.52 -10.76
CA LEU A 149 -8.11 31.12 -10.75
C LEU A 149 -9.43 30.91 -11.49
N ALA A 150 -10.46 31.68 -11.14
CA ALA A 150 -11.78 31.59 -11.79
C ALA A 150 -11.70 31.91 -13.28
N HIS A 151 -10.94 32.94 -13.67
CA HIS A 151 -10.75 33.35 -15.06
C HIS A 151 -10.04 32.26 -15.89
N LEU A 152 -8.89 31.76 -15.43
CA LEU A 152 -8.12 30.75 -16.15
C LEU A 152 -8.87 29.40 -16.21
N LEU A 153 -9.60 29.04 -15.16
CA LEU A 153 -10.46 27.86 -15.14
C LEU A 153 -11.57 27.96 -16.21
N LYS A 154 -12.23 29.12 -16.29
CA LYS A 154 -13.25 29.39 -17.29
C LYS A 154 -12.67 29.33 -18.71
N LEU A 155 -11.54 30.01 -18.98
CA LEU A 155 -10.87 29.99 -20.27
C LEU A 155 -10.48 28.57 -20.68
N THR A 156 -9.96 27.78 -19.76
CA THR A 156 -9.62 26.38 -20.00
C THR A 156 -10.83 25.58 -20.49
N HIS A 157 -11.98 25.74 -19.81
CA HIS A 157 -13.22 25.05 -20.18
C HIS A 157 -13.79 25.56 -21.51
N GLU A 158 -13.71 26.86 -21.78
CA GLU A 158 -14.14 27.44 -23.07
C GLU A 158 -13.36 26.90 -24.27
N LEU A 159 -12.09 26.54 -24.07
CA LEU A 159 -11.24 25.88 -25.05
C LEU A 159 -11.42 24.35 -25.11
N GLY A 160 -12.37 23.79 -24.36
CA GLY A 160 -12.70 22.37 -24.34
C GLY A 160 -11.71 21.50 -23.51
N MET A 161 -10.70 22.10 -22.88
CA MET A 161 -9.74 21.39 -22.04
C MET A 161 -10.28 21.15 -20.64
N THR A 162 -9.65 20.24 -19.92
CA THR A 162 -9.88 19.98 -18.48
C THR A 162 -8.80 20.70 -17.65
N ALA A 163 -9.18 21.37 -16.56
CA ALA A 163 -8.21 21.88 -15.60
C ALA A 163 -8.03 20.86 -14.46
N LEU A 164 -6.79 20.45 -14.21
CA LEU A 164 -6.36 19.83 -12.95
C LEU A 164 -5.98 20.95 -11.99
N VAL A 165 -6.77 21.15 -10.94
CA VAL A 165 -6.59 22.25 -9.98
C VAL A 165 -5.85 21.69 -8.75
N GLU A 166 -4.57 22.02 -8.64
CA GLU A 166 -3.69 21.52 -7.58
C GLU A 166 -3.86 22.31 -6.28
N THR A 167 -4.02 21.60 -5.16
CA THR A 167 -4.25 22.15 -3.82
C THR A 167 -3.35 21.47 -2.79
N HIS A 168 -3.01 22.20 -1.69
CA HIS A 168 -2.17 21.73 -0.60
C HIS A 168 -2.79 21.90 0.80
N THR A 169 -3.86 22.72 0.89
CA THR A 169 -4.52 23.03 2.17
C THR A 169 -6.04 22.99 2.00
N ARG A 170 -6.75 22.95 3.14
CA ARG A 170 -8.21 23.02 3.15
C ARG A 170 -8.71 24.32 2.52
N GLU A 171 -8.09 25.43 2.84
CA GLU A 171 -8.45 26.75 2.31
C GLU A 171 -8.30 26.80 0.78
N GLU A 172 -7.24 26.18 0.24
CA GLU A 172 -7.05 26.07 -1.20
C GLU A 172 -8.12 25.19 -1.86
N ILE A 173 -8.55 24.11 -1.20
CA ILE A 173 -9.67 23.28 -1.68
C ILE A 173 -10.96 24.07 -1.73
N GLU A 174 -11.27 24.85 -0.68
CA GLU A 174 -12.47 25.70 -0.63
C GLU A 174 -12.47 26.74 -1.76
N ARG A 175 -11.31 27.37 -2.04
CA ARG A 175 -11.11 28.29 -3.17
C ARG A 175 -11.31 27.60 -4.52
N ALA A 176 -10.74 26.40 -4.71
CA ALA A 176 -10.90 25.61 -5.93
C ALA A 176 -12.37 25.24 -6.19
N ILE A 177 -13.11 24.81 -5.15
CA ILE A 177 -14.54 24.50 -5.24
C ILE A 177 -15.34 25.75 -5.58
N ALA A 178 -15.08 26.87 -4.91
CA ALA A 178 -15.76 28.15 -5.14
C ALA A 178 -15.53 28.67 -6.59
N ALA A 179 -14.34 28.44 -7.16
CA ALA A 179 -14.04 28.75 -8.55
C ALA A 179 -14.74 27.81 -9.57
N GLY A 180 -15.31 26.69 -9.13
CA GLY A 180 -16.02 25.71 -9.96
C GLY A 180 -15.15 24.58 -10.49
N ALA A 181 -14.02 24.26 -9.86
CA ALA A 181 -13.17 23.11 -10.20
C ALA A 181 -13.95 21.78 -10.12
N ARG A 182 -13.68 20.88 -11.07
CA ARG A 182 -14.29 19.54 -11.15
C ARG A 182 -13.26 18.41 -11.12
N VAL A 183 -12.00 18.73 -11.28
CA VAL A 183 -10.87 17.81 -11.09
C VAL A 183 -9.89 18.51 -10.16
N ILE A 184 -9.75 18.01 -8.95
CA ILE A 184 -8.91 18.61 -7.90
C ILE A 184 -7.78 17.64 -7.55
N GLY A 185 -6.56 18.14 -7.70
CA GLY A 185 -5.35 17.48 -7.26
C GLY A 185 -5.04 17.84 -5.80
N ILE A 186 -4.83 16.84 -4.97
CA ILE A 186 -4.30 17.04 -3.61
C ILE A 186 -2.84 16.63 -3.63
N ASN A 187 -1.95 17.62 -3.54
CA ASN A 187 -0.52 17.37 -3.53
C ASN A 187 -0.04 17.11 -2.10
N ALA A 188 0.31 15.84 -1.83
CA ALA A 188 0.82 15.41 -0.53
C ALA A 188 2.22 15.96 -0.21
N ARG A 189 2.89 16.61 -1.18
CA ARG A 189 4.20 17.24 -0.98
C ARG A 189 4.03 18.66 -0.43
N ASN A 190 4.65 18.94 0.70
CA ASN A 190 4.70 20.29 1.25
C ASN A 190 5.68 21.16 0.42
N LEU A 191 5.19 22.28 -0.13
CA LEU A 191 6.00 23.18 -0.96
C LEU A 191 7.08 23.95 -0.19
N LYS A 192 7.05 23.95 1.16
CA LYS A 192 8.02 24.67 2.00
C LYS A 192 9.25 23.83 2.33
N ASP A 193 9.06 22.54 2.64
CA ASP A 193 10.13 21.62 3.08
C ASP A 193 10.30 20.39 2.17
N LEU A 194 9.50 20.29 1.12
CA LEU A 194 9.48 19.23 0.10
C LEU A 194 9.22 17.81 0.65
N ARG A 195 8.75 17.68 1.89
CA ARG A 195 8.36 16.39 2.48
C ARG A 195 7.00 15.93 1.95
N VAL A 196 6.83 14.62 1.87
CA VAL A 196 5.58 13.98 1.44
C VAL A 196 4.89 13.38 2.66
N ASP A 197 3.59 13.67 2.82
CA ASP A 197 2.74 13.13 3.88
C ASP A 197 1.43 12.58 3.28
N VAL A 198 1.37 11.26 3.12
CA VAL A 198 0.19 10.57 2.57
C VAL A 198 -1.02 10.68 3.51
N GLY A 199 -0.82 10.77 4.82
CA GLY A 199 -1.90 10.95 5.79
C GLY A 199 -2.69 12.24 5.59
N LYS A 200 -2.01 13.30 5.13
CA LYS A 200 -2.61 14.57 4.78
C LYS A 200 -3.62 14.47 3.64
N TYR A 201 -3.39 13.57 2.68
CA TYR A 201 -4.34 13.34 1.59
C TYR A 201 -5.70 12.90 2.14
N THR A 202 -5.72 11.89 3.03
CA THR A 202 -6.96 11.34 3.61
C THR A 202 -7.77 12.41 4.34
N GLU A 203 -7.10 13.28 5.11
CA GLU A 203 -7.73 14.39 5.81
C GLU A 203 -8.38 15.38 4.84
N LEU A 204 -7.66 15.78 3.79
CA LEU A 204 -8.12 16.78 2.83
C LEU A 204 -9.19 16.22 1.87
N ALA A 205 -9.05 14.99 1.40
CA ALA A 205 -9.96 14.35 0.45
C ALA A 205 -11.38 14.17 1.00
N SER A 206 -11.52 14.00 2.33
CA SER A 206 -12.82 13.85 2.99
C SER A 206 -13.72 15.11 2.89
N ASN A 207 -13.14 16.27 2.55
CA ASN A 207 -13.86 17.54 2.43
C ASN A 207 -14.30 17.83 0.99
N LEU A 208 -13.96 16.99 0.02
CA LEU A 208 -14.35 17.18 -1.37
C LEU A 208 -15.72 16.59 -1.67
N PRO A 209 -16.56 17.29 -2.47
CA PRO A 209 -17.85 16.76 -2.95
C PRO A 209 -17.67 15.47 -3.77
N GLU A 210 -18.72 14.64 -3.83
CA GLU A 210 -18.71 13.36 -4.57
C GLU A 210 -18.62 13.55 -6.10
N ASP A 211 -19.09 14.68 -6.62
CA ASP A 211 -19.08 15.00 -8.06
C ASP A 211 -17.70 15.50 -8.54
N VAL A 212 -16.76 15.77 -7.63
CA VAL A 212 -15.39 16.19 -7.91
C VAL A 212 -14.49 14.98 -8.06
N ILE A 213 -13.71 14.94 -9.13
CA ILE A 213 -12.66 13.92 -9.34
C ILE A 213 -11.45 14.28 -8.48
N LYS A 214 -11.05 13.35 -7.61
CA LYS A 214 -9.97 13.50 -6.62
C LYS A 214 -8.69 12.87 -7.14
N VAL A 215 -7.69 13.67 -7.44
CA VAL A 215 -6.39 13.17 -7.91
C VAL A 215 -5.37 13.25 -6.77
N ALA A 216 -4.77 12.13 -6.42
CA ALA A 216 -3.66 12.12 -5.46
C ALA A 216 -2.35 12.41 -6.20
N GLU A 217 -1.63 13.45 -5.75
CA GLU A 217 -0.36 13.87 -6.32
C GLU A 217 0.78 13.71 -5.33
N SER A 218 1.93 13.30 -5.82
CA SER A 218 3.15 13.02 -5.05
C SER A 218 3.05 11.79 -4.13
N GLY A 219 4.22 11.24 -3.77
CA GLY A 219 4.32 10.14 -2.79
C GLY A 219 3.97 8.76 -3.31
N VAL A 220 3.75 8.59 -4.62
CA VAL A 220 3.53 7.27 -5.22
C VAL A 220 4.84 6.74 -5.79
N PHE A 221 5.38 5.71 -5.17
CA PHE A 221 6.61 5.02 -5.59
C PHE A 221 6.33 3.59 -6.08
N GLY A 222 5.16 3.04 -5.76
CA GLY A 222 4.79 1.67 -6.12
C GLY A 222 3.34 1.34 -5.86
N ALA A 223 3.04 0.04 -5.89
CA ALA A 223 1.69 -0.51 -5.76
C ALA A 223 1.03 -0.20 -4.40
N VAL A 224 1.82 -0.16 -3.33
CA VAL A 224 1.30 0.03 -1.96
C VAL A 224 0.67 1.41 -1.81
N GLU A 225 1.37 2.46 -2.27
CA GLU A 225 0.86 3.83 -2.17
C GLU A 225 -0.38 4.03 -3.06
N VAL A 226 -0.45 3.36 -4.23
CA VAL A 226 -1.65 3.38 -5.08
C VAL A 226 -2.84 2.77 -4.34
N GLU A 227 -2.65 1.61 -3.68
CA GLU A 227 -3.68 0.98 -2.87
C GLU A 227 -4.12 1.87 -1.70
N ASP A 228 -3.18 2.53 -1.02
CA ASP A 228 -3.48 3.42 0.10
C ASP A 228 -4.28 4.65 -0.33
N TYR A 229 -3.91 5.31 -1.43
CA TYR A 229 -4.67 6.41 -2.00
C TYR A 229 -6.06 5.98 -2.49
N ALA A 230 -6.15 4.80 -3.11
CA ALA A 230 -7.43 4.24 -3.54
C ALA A 230 -8.38 3.99 -2.36
N ARG A 231 -7.86 3.45 -1.23
CA ARG A 231 -8.64 3.27 0.02
C ARG A 231 -9.02 4.59 0.67
N ALA A 232 -8.19 5.62 0.51
CA ALA A 232 -8.47 6.97 0.98
C ALA A 232 -9.46 7.74 0.08
N GLY A 233 -10.02 7.10 -0.96
CA GLY A 233 -11.05 7.67 -1.82
C GLY A 233 -10.51 8.49 -3.00
N ALA A 234 -9.27 8.26 -3.44
CA ALA A 234 -8.76 8.84 -4.69
C ALA A 234 -9.48 8.23 -5.90
N ASP A 235 -9.83 9.09 -6.85
CA ASP A 235 -10.35 8.67 -8.15
C ASP A 235 -9.21 8.39 -9.15
N ALA A 236 -8.09 9.10 -9.02
CA ALA A 236 -6.89 8.92 -9.84
C ALA A 236 -5.61 9.21 -9.04
N VAL A 237 -4.46 8.72 -9.53
CA VAL A 237 -3.13 9.04 -8.98
C VAL A 237 -2.21 9.62 -10.05
N LEU A 238 -1.39 10.62 -9.71
CA LEU A 238 -0.34 11.15 -10.57
C LEU A 238 1.02 10.63 -10.08
N VAL A 239 1.74 9.95 -10.97
CA VAL A 239 2.98 9.24 -10.64
C VAL A 239 4.10 9.68 -11.57
N GLY A 240 5.14 10.27 -11.01
CA GLY A 240 6.34 10.70 -11.74
C GLY A 240 7.52 9.77 -11.50
N GLU A 241 8.18 9.92 -10.37
CA GLU A 241 9.45 9.25 -10.09
C GLU A 241 9.34 7.71 -10.18
N GLY A 242 8.29 7.12 -9.61
CA GLY A 242 8.11 5.67 -9.57
C GLY A 242 7.98 4.99 -10.94
N VAL A 243 7.62 5.75 -12.00
CA VAL A 243 7.52 5.24 -13.37
C VAL A 243 8.68 5.70 -14.25
N ALA A 244 9.18 6.92 -14.05
CA ALA A 244 10.25 7.49 -14.88
C ALA A 244 11.60 6.78 -14.67
N THR A 245 11.90 6.34 -13.44
CA THR A 245 13.17 5.68 -13.10
C THR A 245 13.12 4.15 -13.16
N ALA A 246 12.01 3.57 -13.62
CA ALA A 246 11.87 2.13 -13.72
C ALA A 246 12.62 1.54 -14.93
N ASP A 247 13.23 0.37 -14.76
CA ASP A 247 13.92 -0.37 -15.84
C ASP A 247 12.98 -0.73 -17.01
N ASP A 248 11.70 -1.00 -16.72
CA ASP A 248 10.61 -1.21 -17.70
C ASP A 248 9.44 -0.30 -17.33
N PRO A 249 9.34 0.89 -17.98
CA PRO A 249 8.28 1.87 -17.70
C PRO A 249 6.88 1.34 -17.98
N ARG A 250 6.68 0.52 -19.02
CA ARG A 250 5.40 -0.11 -19.35
C ARG A 250 4.94 -1.02 -18.20
N LEU A 251 5.84 -1.90 -17.76
CA LEU A 251 5.53 -2.85 -16.68
C LEU A 251 5.31 -2.12 -15.34
N ALA A 252 6.03 -1.01 -15.09
CA ALA A 252 5.83 -0.20 -13.90
C ALA A 252 4.40 0.37 -13.85
N VAL A 253 3.92 0.97 -14.94
CA VAL A 253 2.54 1.48 -15.04
C VAL A 253 1.52 0.35 -14.89
N GLU A 254 1.71 -0.78 -15.59
CA GLU A 254 0.83 -1.95 -15.50
C GLU A 254 0.65 -2.44 -14.05
N ARG A 255 1.73 -2.45 -13.26
CA ARG A 255 1.68 -2.84 -11.84
C ARG A 255 0.85 -1.85 -10.99
N LEU A 256 0.94 -0.56 -11.27
CA LEU A 256 0.16 0.47 -10.57
C LEU A 256 -1.33 0.36 -10.90
N VAL A 257 -1.68 0.17 -12.17
CA VAL A 257 -3.07 -0.05 -12.62
C VAL A 257 -3.66 -1.28 -11.95
N LYS A 258 -2.94 -2.42 -11.97
CA LYS A 258 -3.37 -3.66 -11.29
C LYS A 258 -3.51 -3.51 -9.76
N ALA A 259 -2.71 -2.64 -9.14
CA ALA A 259 -2.87 -2.36 -7.72
C ALA A 259 -4.20 -1.66 -7.43
N GLY A 260 -4.59 -0.70 -8.26
CA GLY A 260 -5.88 -0.02 -8.15
C GLY A 260 -7.09 -0.95 -8.38
N GLU A 261 -6.99 -1.88 -9.33
CA GLU A 261 -8.04 -2.91 -9.58
C GLU A 261 -8.26 -3.80 -8.35
N ARG A 262 -7.18 -4.18 -7.66
CA ARG A 262 -7.26 -5.01 -6.45
C ARG A 262 -8.05 -4.34 -5.33
N VAL A 263 -7.92 -3.04 -5.15
CA VAL A 263 -8.68 -2.29 -4.13
C VAL A 263 -10.17 -2.30 -4.43
N LYS A 264 -10.58 -2.14 -5.69
CA LYS A 264 -11.99 -2.22 -6.09
C LYS A 264 -12.58 -3.61 -5.87
N ALA A 265 -11.84 -4.65 -6.24
CA ALA A 265 -12.26 -6.03 -5.99
C ALA A 265 -12.47 -6.28 -4.49
N SER A 266 -11.63 -5.67 -3.62
CA SER A 266 -11.75 -5.78 -2.17
C SER A 266 -12.93 -5.02 -1.57
N GLU A 267 -13.30 -3.88 -2.13
CA GLU A 267 -14.46 -3.08 -1.67
C GLU A 267 -15.81 -3.75 -1.96
N THR A 268 -15.85 -4.60 -3.01
CA THR A 268 -17.07 -5.31 -3.41
C THR A 268 -17.24 -6.67 -2.75
N THR A 269 -16.20 -7.23 -2.12
CA THR A 269 -16.23 -8.54 -1.49
C THR A 269 -16.31 -8.38 0.03
N PRO A 270 -17.45 -8.73 0.67
CA PRO A 270 -17.56 -8.69 2.13
C PRO A 270 -16.49 -9.55 2.79
N LEU A 271 -15.97 -9.12 3.95
CA LEU A 271 -15.01 -9.92 4.76
C LEU A 271 -15.56 -11.30 5.14
N SER A 272 -16.90 -11.45 5.11
CA SER A 272 -17.58 -12.73 5.33
C SER A 272 -17.46 -13.69 4.14
N GLU A 273 -17.13 -13.22 2.95
CA GLU A 273 -16.92 -14.07 1.78
C GLU A 273 -15.52 -14.65 1.79
N HIS A 274 -15.45 -15.96 1.90
CA HIS A 274 -14.21 -16.74 1.89
C HIS A 274 -14.09 -17.52 0.58
N HIS A 275 -13.08 -17.17 -0.21
CA HIS A 275 -12.78 -17.82 -1.47
C HIS A 275 -11.34 -18.37 -1.45
N GLY A 276 -11.20 -19.66 -1.17
CA GLY A 276 -9.89 -20.28 -1.05
C GLY A 276 -9.05 -19.64 0.04
N PRO A 277 -7.83 -19.14 -0.24
CA PRO A 277 -6.96 -18.52 0.77
C PRO A 277 -7.28 -17.05 1.06
N TYR A 278 -8.40 -16.51 0.55
CA TYR A 278 -8.74 -15.09 0.68
C TYR A 278 -9.98 -14.87 1.54
N TRP A 279 -9.93 -13.81 2.36
CA TRP A 279 -11.01 -13.31 3.20
C TRP A 279 -11.29 -11.86 2.78
N GLY A 280 -12.17 -11.68 1.80
CA GLY A 280 -12.32 -10.41 1.12
C GLY A 280 -10.97 -9.99 0.49
N GLN A 281 -10.46 -8.83 0.90
CA GLN A 281 -9.16 -8.33 0.44
C GLN A 281 -7.93 -8.91 1.17
N PHE A 282 -8.13 -9.64 2.26
CA PHE A 282 -7.06 -10.18 3.09
C PHE A 282 -6.76 -11.65 2.77
N GLY A 283 -5.59 -12.10 3.16
CA GLY A 283 -5.17 -13.49 2.97
C GLY A 283 -4.23 -13.66 1.79
N GLY A 284 -4.19 -14.87 1.27
CA GLY A 284 -3.28 -15.29 0.20
C GLY A 284 -2.34 -16.41 0.62
N ARG A 285 -1.52 -16.88 -0.32
CA ARG A 285 -0.50 -17.92 -0.09
C ARG A 285 0.87 -17.37 -0.40
N TYR A 286 1.67 -17.13 0.61
CA TYR A 286 3.01 -16.53 0.51
C TYR A 286 4.08 -17.54 0.95
N VAL A 287 4.10 -18.70 0.28
CA VAL A 287 5.03 -19.81 0.58
C VAL A 287 5.70 -20.30 -0.71
N PRO A 288 6.85 -20.97 -0.62
CA PRO A 288 7.43 -21.69 -1.75
C PRO A 288 6.41 -22.67 -2.37
N GLU A 289 6.45 -22.81 -3.70
CA GLU A 289 5.50 -23.67 -4.45
C GLU A 289 5.46 -25.11 -3.91
N ALA A 290 6.60 -25.63 -3.46
CA ALA A 290 6.72 -26.97 -2.87
C ALA A 290 5.83 -27.18 -1.62
N LEU A 291 5.38 -26.13 -0.96
CA LEU A 291 4.49 -26.20 0.22
C LEU A 291 3.00 -26.07 -0.12
N ILE A 292 2.63 -25.74 -1.34
CA ILE A 292 1.23 -25.54 -1.72
C ILE A 292 0.38 -26.79 -1.47
N THR A 293 0.87 -27.95 -1.87
CA THR A 293 0.16 -29.23 -1.63
C THR A 293 -0.02 -29.53 -0.14
N ALA A 294 0.97 -29.19 0.70
CA ALA A 294 0.87 -29.38 2.15
C ALA A 294 -0.16 -28.46 2.80
N LEU A 295 -0.28 -27.22 2.29
CA LEU A 295 -1.31 -26.28 2.72
C LEU A 295 -2.70 -26.69 2.26
N ASP A 296 -2.85 -27.24 1.04
CA ASP A 296 -4.12 -27.81 0.56
C ASP A 296 -4.56 -29.01 1.40
N GLU A 297 -3.62 -29.85 1.82
CA GLU A 297 -3.89 -30.96 2.75
C GLU A 297 -4.38 -30.44 4.10
N LEU A 298 -3.67 -29.47 4.67
CA LEU A 298 -4.04 -28.83 5.93
C LEU A 298 -5.41 -28.17 5.86
N GLN A 299 -5.68 -27.39 4.79
CA GLN A 299 -6.96 -26.73 4.60
C GLN A 299 -8.10 -27.73 4.57
N ARG A 300 -7.98 -28.79 3.78
CA ARG A 300 -9.01 -29.84 3.70
C ARG A 300 -9.26 -30.49 5.08
N VAL A 301 -8.22 -30.87 5.78
CA VAL A 301 -8.36 -31.49 7.12
C VAL A 301 -8.94 -30.51 8.13
N TYR A 302 -8.62 -29.24 8.05
CA TYR A 302 -9.23 -28.22 8.88
C TYR A 302 -10.72 -28.01 8.55
N ASP A 303 -11.07 -27.94 7.27
CA ASP A 303 -12.47 -27.79 6.83
C ASP A 303 -13.34 -29.00 7.28
N ASP A 304 -12.80 -30.21 7.21
CA ASP A 304 -13.47 -31.41 7.74
C ASP A 304 -13.58 -31.35 9.29
N ALA A 305 -12.53 -30.87 9.97
CA ALA A 305 -12.48 -30.86 11.44
C ALA A 305 -13.36 -29.77 12.07
N LYS A 306 -13.53 -28.60 11.42
CA LYS A 306 -14.32 -27.49 11.98
C LYS A 306 -15.79 -27.82 12.17
N ASP A 307 -16.33 -28.75 11.37
CA ASP A 307 -17.73 -29.17 11.42
C ASP A 307 -17.91 -30.56 12.07
N ASP A 308 -16.81 -31.21 12.53
CA ASP A 308 -16.84 -32.53 13.16
C ASP A 308 -17.09 -32.43 14.68
N PRO A 309 -18.24 -32.94 15.19
CA PRO A 309 -18.56 -32.94 16.61
C PRO A 309 -17.55 -33.72 17.47
N GLU A 310 -16.95 -34.80 16.98
CA GLU A 310 -15.97 -35.58 17.74
C GLU A 310 -14.64 -34.82 17.89
N PHE A 311 -14.22 -34.06 16.87
CA PHE A 311 -13.08 -33.15 16.99
C PHE A 311 -13.31 -32.10 18.10
N HIS A 312 -14.45 -31.45 18.08
CA HIS A 312 -14.79 -30.45 19.09
C HIS A 312 -14.89 -31.04 20.50
N LYS A 313 -15.42 -32.26 20.66
CA LYS A 313 -15.50 -32.96 21.91
C LYS A 313 -14.11 -33.36 22.45
N GLU A 314 -13.22 -33.85 21.56
CA GLU A 314 -11.82 -34.16 21.93
C GLU A 314 -11.10 -32.89 22.35
N LEU A 315 -11.16 -31.82 21.55
CA LEU A 315 -10.56 -30.54 21.85
C LEU A 315 -11.08 -29.92 23.14
N ALA A 316 -12.40 -29.92 23.37
CA ALA A 316 -13.01 -29.41 24.59
C ALA A 316 -12.56 -30.22 25.82
N THR A 317 -12.45 -31.54 25.69
CA THR A 317 -11.97 -32.42 26.77
C THR A 317 -10.53 -32.11 27.13
N LEU A 318 -9.66 -31.98 26.12
CA LEU A 318 -8.25 -31.63 26.37
C LEU A 318 -8.11 -30.20 26.90
N ASN A 319 -8.86 -29.25 26.41
CA ASN A 319 -8.87 -27.89 26.95
C ASN A 319 -9.24 -27.89 28.46
N LYS A 320 -10.28 -28.63 28.85
CA LYS A 320 -10.76 -28.66 30.23
C LYS A 320 -9.82 -29.45 31.14
N ARG A 321 -9.36 -30.64 30.72
CA ARG A 321 -8.66 -31.58 31.58
C ARG A 321 -7.14 -31.47 31.55
N TYR A 322 -6.58 -30.99 30.45
CA TYR A 322 -5.14 -30.94 30.23
C TYR A 322 -4.60 -29.50 30.17
N VAL A 323 -5.27 -28.62 29.42
CA VAL A 323 -4.82 -27.25 29.25
C VAL A 323 -5.21 -26.34 30.40
N GLY A 324 -6.39 -26.55 31.01
CA GLY A 324 -6.92 -25.68 32.07
C GLY A 324 -7.81 -24.56 31.61
N ARG A 325 -8.48 -24.73 30.42
CA ARG A 325 -9.41 -23.74 29.87
C ARG A 325 -10.86 -24.10 30.12
N PRO A 326 -11.75 -23.08 30.28
CA PRO A 326 -11.47 -21.64 30.25
C PRO A 326 -10.65 -21.18 31.45
N SER A 327 -9.58 -20.41 31.19
CA SER A 327 -8.75 -19.83 32.24
C SER A 327 -9.55 -18.84 33.10
N PRO A 328 -9.28 -18.69 34.43
CA PRO A 328 -10.00 -17.79 35.30
C PRO A 328 -9.90 -16.32 34.86
N LEU A 329 -10.95 -15.57 35.18
CA LEU A 329 -10.96 -14.10 35.14
C LEU A 329 -10.91 -13.61 36.60
N THR A 330 -9.78 -13.06 37.02
CA THR A 330 -9.52 -12.64 38.40
C THR A 330 -9.58 -11.11 38.50
N GLU A 331 -10.41 -10.58 39.38
CA GLU A 331 -10.45 -9.15 39.68
C GLU A 331 -9.20 -8.72 40.47
N ALA A 332 -8.62 -7.57 40.09
CA ALA A 332 -7.45 -6.98 40.72
C ALA A 332 -7.79 -5.65 41.40
N PRO A 333 -8.50 -5.65 42.55
CA PRO A 333 -9.02 -4.43 43.17
C PRO A 333 -7.92 -3.48 43.60
N ARG A 334 -6.80 -3.97 44.14
CA ARG A 334 -5.67 -3.12 44.56
C ARG A 334 -5.02 -2.42 43.37
N PHE A 335 -5.08 -2.98 42.16
CA PHE A 335 -4.61 -2.33 40.94
C PHE A 335 -5.58 -1.24 40.49
N ALA A 336 -6.89 -1.48 40.59
CA ALA A 336 -7.93 -0.51 40.36
C ALA A 336 -7.83 0.70 41.31
N GLU A 337 -7.63 0.47 42.61
CA GLU A 337 -7.36 1.50 43.62
C GLU A 337 -6.16 2.39 43.23
N ARG A 338 -5.08 1.78 42.81
CA ARG A 338 -3.88 2.50 42.37
C ARG A 338 -4.13 3.38 41.14
N ILE A 339 -4.97 2.92 40.21
CA ILE A 339 -5.40 3.74 39.04
C ILE A 339 -6.21 4.93 39.56
N LYS A 340 -7.18 4.70 40.46
CA LYS A 340 -8.01 5.75 41.02
C LYS A 340 -7.18 6.82 41.74
N GLU A 341 -6.22 6.41 42.57
CA GLU A 341 -5.30 7.31 43.26
C GLU A 341 -4.51 8.20 42.29
N ARG A 342 -4.08 7.65 41.15
CA ARG A 342 -3.21 8.36 40.18
C ARG A 342 -3.95 9.20 39.15
N THR A 343 -5.17 8.80 38.78
CA THR A 343 -5.90 9.39 37.64
C THR A 343 -7.26 9.96 38.02
N GLY A 344 -7.77 9.66 39.22
CA GLY A 344 -9.14 9.97 39.62
C GLY A 344 -10.22 9.10 38.98
N LEU A 345 -9.85 8.18 38.07
CA LEU A 345 -10.79 7.31 37.36
C LEU A 345 -11.19 6.12 38.20
N ASP A 346 -12.50 5.89 38.32
CA ASP A 346 -13.06 4.70 38.96
C ASP A 346 -13.21 3.58 37.93
N ALA A 347 -12.27 2.63 37.94
CA ALA A 347 -12.20 1.54 36.98
C ALA A 347 -12.13 0.19 37.67
N ARG A 348 -12.68 -0.86 37.06
CA ARG A 348 -12.47 -2.25 37.46
C ARG A 348 -11.42 -2.88 36.55
N VAL A 349 -10.49 -3.62 37.17
CA VAL A 349 -9.42 -4.30 36.42
C VAL A 349 -9.55 -5.81 36.61
N PHE A 350 -9.62 -6.53 35.50
CA PHE A 350 -9.68 -7.99 35.49
C PHE A 350 -8.48 -8.57 34.74
N LEU A 351 -7.90 -9.61 35.30
CA LEU A 351 -6.79 -10.36 34.73
C LEU A 351 -7.31 -11.67 34.14
N LYS A 352 -7.19 -11.85 32.83
CA LYS A 352 -7.40 -13.14 32.18
C LYS A 352 -6.17 -14.00 32.41
N ARG A 353 -6.30 -15.03 33.27
CA ARG A 353 -5.18 -15.77 33.84
C ARG A 353 -4.66 -16.89 32.92
N GLU A 354 -4.12 -16.52 31.77
CA GLU A 354 -3.50 -17.47 30.83
C GLU A 354 -2.17 -18.07 31.37
N ASP A 355 -1.61 -17.45 32.39
CA ASP A 355 -0.47 -17.97 33.19
C ASP A 355 -0.79 -19.24 33.99
N LEU A 356 -2.07 -19.52 34.25
CA LEU A 356 -2.55 -20.72 34.91
C LEU A 356 -2.81 -21.88 33.95
N ASN A 357 -2.69 -21.68 32.66
CA ASN A 357 -2.75 -22.80 31.73
C ASN A 357 -1.56 -23.75 31.92
N HIS A 358 -1.73 -25.00 31.51
CA HIS A 358 -0.63 -25.95 31.44
C HIS A 358 0.51 -25.36 30.60
N THR A 359 1.75 -25.50 31.01
CA THR A 359 2.97 -24.85 30.50
C THR A 359 3.19 -23.39 30.95
N GLY A 360 2.24 -22.74 31.60
CA GLY A 360 2.37 -21.41 32.20
C GLY A 360 2.14 -20.25 31.20
N ALA A 361 1.52 -20.50 30.04
CA ALA A 361 1.24 -19.47 29.04
C ALA A 361 0.11 -19.87 28.08
N HIS A 362 -0.33 -18.89 27.28
CA HIS A 362 -1.42 -19.08 26.30
C HIS A 362 -1.04 -19.97 25.10
N LYS A 363 0.24 -20.21 24.83
CA LYS A 363 0.69 -20.94 23.62
C LYS A 363 0.16 -22.37 23.51
N ILE A 364 -0.13 -23.02 24.62
CA ILE A 364 -0.71 -24.36 24.63
C ILE A 364 -2.09 -24.41 23.95
N ASN A 365 -2.84 -23.29 23.94
CA ASN A 365 -4.17 -23.21 23.36
C ASN A 365 -4.16 -23.48 21.86
N ASN A 366 -3.24 -22.83 21.13
CA ASN A 366 -3.11 -23.05 19.70
C ASN A 366 -2.39 -24.38 19.40
N ALA A 367 -1.36 -24.73 20.19
CA ALA A 367 -0.59 -25.93 19.97
C ALA A 367 -1.44 -27.20 20.05
N ILE A 368 -2.41 -27.27 20.97
CA ILE A 368 -3.27 -28.45 21.12
C ILE A 368 -4.18 -28.62 19.87
N GLY A 369 -4.79 -27.52 19.35
CA GLY A 369 -5.64 -27.58 18.16
C GLY A 369 -4.85 -28.00 16.92
N GLN A 370 -3.69 -27.39 16.69
CA GLN A 370 -2.82 -27.77 15.57
C GLN A 370 -2.35 -29.23 15.66
N ALA A 371 -1.95 -29.69 16.87
CA ALA A 371 -1.49 -31.07 17.06
C ALA A 371 -2.59 -32.12 16.78
N LEU A 372 -3.85 -31.80 17.08
CA LEU A 372 -4.99 -32.68 16.70
C LEU A 372 -5.17 -32.74 15.19
N LEU A 373 -4.96 -31.62 14.46
CA LEU A 373 -4.97 -31.64 12.99
C LEU A 373 -3.80 -32.46 12.45
N VAL A 374 -2.60 -32.34 13.02
CA VAL A 374 -1.43 -33.15 12.67
C VAL A 374 -1.74 -34.65 12.76
N LYS A 375 -2.38 -35.08 13.83
CA LYS A 375 -2.82 -36.46 14.03
C LYS A 375 -3.81 -36.90 12.94
N ARG A 376 -4.76 -36.02 12.56
CA ARG A 376 -5.74 -36.30 11.50
C ARG A 376 -5.12 -36.36 10.12
N MET A 377 -4.09 -35.55 9.83
CA MET A 377 -3.29 -35.63 8.60
C MET A 377 -2.41 -36.89 8.54
N GLY A 378 -2.28 -37.66 9.62
CA GLY A 378 -1.39 -38.81 9.68
C GLY A 378 0.11 -38.45 9.68
N LYS A 379 0.46 -37.18 9.93
CA LYS A 379 1.88 -36.77 10.07
C LYS A 379 2.46 -37.33 11.37
N THR A 380 3.73 -37.69 11.34
CA THR A 380 4.41 -38.33 12.49
C THR A 380 5.44 -37.43 13.14
N ARG A 381 5.76 -36.30 12.50
CA ARG A 381 6.76 -35.36 12.94
C ARG A 381 6.23 -33.94 12.95
N VAL A 382 6.55 -33.20 13.98
CA VAL A 382 6.24 -31.79 14.14
C VAL A 382 7.52 -30.99 14.28
N ILE A 383 7.60 -29.88 13.58
CA ILE A 383 8.64 -28.86 13.80
C ILE A 383 8.00 -27.57 14.26
N ALA A 384 8.72 -26.77 15.02
CA ALA A 384 8.32 -25.42 15.42
C ALA A 384 9.54 -24.52 15.61
N GLU A 385 9.32 -23.22 15.50
CA GLU A 385 10.24 -22.18 15.92
C GLU A 385 9.91 -21.67 17.31
N THR A 386 10.89 -21.08 17.98
CA THR A 386 10.62 -20.36 19.23
C THR A 386 11.71 -19.33 19.54
N GLY A 387 11.32 -18.16 20.07
CA GLY A 387 12.24 -17.13 20.60
C GLY A 387 12.25 -17.14 22.12
N ALA A 388 11.15 -16.73 22.78
CA ALA A 388 11.01 -16.76 24.23
C ALA A 388 10.89 -18.17 24.84
N GLY A 389 10.81 -19.21 24.01
CA GLY A 389 10.75 -20.60 24.45
C GLY A 389 9.34 -21.14 24.75
N GLN A 390 8.35 -20.30 25.00
CA GLN A 390 7.02 -20.73 25.42
C GLN A 390 6.26 -21.52 24.33
N HIS A 391 6.41 -21.13 23.07
CA HIS A 391 5.82 -21.89 21.97
C HIS A 391 6.48 -23.26 21.82
N GLY A 392 7.81 -23.31 21.88
CA GLY A 392 8.56 -24.57 21.86
C GLY A 392 8.17 -25.52 23.00
N VAL A 393 8.03 -25.03 24.24
CA VAL A 393 7.55 -25.83 25.37
C VAL A 393 6.13 -26.35 25.11
N ALA A 394 5.22 -25.52 24.65
CA ALA A 394 3.85 -25.93 24.33
C ALA A 394 3.81 -27.01 23.24
N THR A 395 4.58 -26.83 22.15
CA THR A 395 4.70 -27.79 21.05
C THR A 395 5.30 -29.12 21.54
N ALA A 396 6.40 -29.06 22.30
CA ALA A 396 6.99 -30.27 22.88
C ALA A 396 6.02 -31.02 23.81
N THR A 397 5.22 -30.28 24.58
CA THR A 397 4.21 -30.84 25.50
C THR A 397 3.12 -31.61 24.73
N VAL A 398 2.54 -31.02 23.68
CA VAL A 398 1.48 -31.67 22.90
C VAL A 398 2.02 -32.84 22.07
N CYS A 399 3.25 -32.73 21.57
CA CYS A 399 3.91 -33.82 20.84
C CYS A 399 4.18 -35.01 21.79
N ALA A 400 4.67 -34.78 22.98
CA ALA A 400 4.86 -35.83 24.01
C ALA A 400 3.53 -36.51 24.33
N MET A 401 2.46 -35.73 24.53
CA MET A 401 1.12 -36.28 24.85
C MET A 401 0.57 -37.15 23.70
N LEU A 402 0.80 -36.76 22.44
CA LEU A 402 0.24 -37.45 21.25
C LEU A 402 1.19 -38.46 20.59
N GLY A 403 2.40 -38.66 21.15
CA GLY A 403 3.39 -39.59 20.62
C GLY A 403 4.02 -39.14 19.28
N LEU A 404 4.11 -37.85 19.03
CA LEU A 404 4.70 -37.26 17.85
C LEU A 404 6.17 -36.94 18.04
N LYS A 405 6.99 -37.14 16.99
CA LYS A 405 8.38 -36.65 16.99
C LYS A 405 8.38 -35.12 16.96
N CYS A 406 9.21 -34.49 17.78
CA CYS A 406 9.25 -33.04 17.91
C CYS A 406 10.66 -32.49 17.71
N ARG A 407 10.80 -31.50 16.81
CA ARG A 407 12.03 -30.73 16.64
C ARG A 407 11.74 -29.24 16.76
N ILE A 408 12.49 -28.54 17.60
CA ILE A 408 12.31 -27.12 17.88
C ILE A 408 13.54 -26.36 17.44
N TYR A 409 13.34 -25.36 16.59
CA TYR A 409 14.38 -24.42 16.16
C TYR A 409 14.39 -23.20 17.06
N MET A 410 15.56 -22.82 17.57
CA MET A 410 15.73 -21.67 18.44
C MET A 410 17.05 -20.96 18.15
N GLY A 411 17.04 -19.64 18.02
CA GLY A 411 18.26 -18.86 17.83
C GLY A 411 19.22 -19.08 19.02
N GLN A 412 20.51 -19.23 18.77
CA GLN A 412 21.50 -19.52 19.83
C GLN A 412 21.50 -18.47 20.95
N ILE A 413 21.28 -17.19 20.62
CA ILE A 413 21.20 -16.12 21.63
C ILE A 413 19.96 -16.33 22.51
N ASP A 414 18.83 -16.65 21.90
CA ASP A 414 17.57 -16.88 22.61
C ASP A 414 17.65 -18.17 23.45
N ALA A 415 18.28 -19.23 22.93
CA ALA A 415 18.48 -20.48 23.67
C ALA A 415 19.29 -20.27 24.95
N ARG A 416 20.34 -19.46 24.90
CA ARG A 416 21.14 -19.11 26.10
C ARG A 416 20.31 -18.30 27.11
N ARG A 417 19.54 -17.32 26.65
CA ARG A 417 18.67 -16.47 27.50
C ARG A 417 17.56 -17.29 28.18
N GLN A 418 17.05 -18.30 27.47
CA GLN A 418 15.90 -19.12 27.86
C GLN A 418 16.30 -20.57 28.19
N ALA A 419 17.46 -20.78 28.78
CA ALA A 419 18.01 -22.12 29.06
C ALA A 419 17.05 -23.04 29.82
N LEU A 420 16.22 -22.47 30.72
CA LEU A 420 15.20 -23.24 31.45
C LEU A 420 14.13 -23.80 30.51
N ASN A 421 13.67 -23.02 29.52
CA ASN A 421 12.70 -23.51 28.55
C ASN A 421 13.33 -24.54 27.61
N VAL A 422 14.60 -24.39 27.24
CA VAL A 422 15.36 -25.40 26.48
C VAL A 422 15.42 -26.72 27.26
N ALA A 423 15.72 -26.67 28.53
CA ALA A 423 15.74 -27.88 29.41
C ALA A 423 14.35 -28.54 29.45
N ARG A 424 13.26 -27.77 29.61
CA ARG A 424 11.88 -28.29 29.59
C ARG A 424 11.54 -29.00 28.27
N MET A 425 11.88 -28.40 27.13
CA MET A 425 11.64 -29.00 25.80
C MET A 425 12.39 -30.33 25.65
N ARG A 426 13.66 -30.39 26.07
CA ARG A 426 14.46 -31.63 26.05
C ARG A 426 13.92 -32.71 26.99
N MET A 427 13.47 -32.33 28.18
CA MET A 427 12.82 -33.25 29.11
C MET A 427 11.52 -33.87 28.57
N LEU A 428 10.79 -33.12 27.71
CA LEU A 428 9.59 -33.58 27.01
C LEU A 428 9.91 -34.43 25.78
N GLY A 429 11.18 -34.68 25.48
CA GLY A 429 11.64 -35.51 24.36
C GLY A 429 11.80 -34.77 23.05
N ALA A 430 11.72 -33.44 23.05
CA ALA A 430 11.95 -32.67 21.86
C ALA A 430 13.44 -32.50 21.57
N GLU A 431 13.82 -32.60 20.30
CA GLU A 431 15.12 -32.18 19.79
C GLU A 431 15.16 -30.66 19.68
N VAL A 432 16.06 -30.00 20.38
CA VAL A 432 16.22 -28.53 20.28
C VAL A 432 17.46 -28.22 19.48
N VAL A 433 17.27 -27.60 18.30
CA VAL A 433 18.32 -27.19 17.37
C VAL A 433 18.63 -25.71 17.58
N GLU A 434 19.86 -25.42 18.01
CA GLU A 434 20.34 -24.06 18.17
C GLU A 434 20.80 -23.51 16.82
N VAL A 435 20.12 -22.48 16.29
CA VAL A 435 20.47 -21.84 15.03
C VAL A 435 21.59 -20.84 15.25
N THR A 436 22.72 -21.07 14.57
CA THR A 436 23.95 -20.27 14.71
C THR A 436 24.20 -19.32 13.54
N LEU A 437 23.38 -19.38 12.50
CA LEU A 437 23.46 -18.50 11.31
C LEU A 437 22.65 -17.20 11.56
N GLY A 438 22.99 -16.18 10.82
CA GLY A 438 22.34 -14.87 10.87
C GLY A 438 22.52 -14.17 12.20
N ASP A 439 21.47 -13.49 12.67
CA ASP A 439 21.44 -12.77 13.96
C ASP A 439 21.28 -13.72 15.18
N ARG A 440 21.05 -15.00 14.94
CA ARG A 440 20.88 -16.06 15.94
C ARG A 440 19.70 -15.84 16.90
N ILE A 441 18.59 -15.31 16.36
CA ILE A 441 17.34 -14.99 17.05
C ILE A 441 16.14 -15.66 16.36
N LEU A 442 14.92 -15.35 16.80
CA LEU A 442 13.66 -15.94 16.31
C LEU A 442 13.52 -15.92 14.77
N LYS A 443 13.92 -14.85 14.09
CA LYS A 443 13.86 -14.75 12.62
C LYS A 443 14.65 -15.88 11.93
N ASP A 444 15.84 -16.18 12.45
CA ASP A 444 16.69 -17.22 11.87
C ASP A 444 16.14 -18.62 12.19
N ALA A 445 15.53 -18.78 13.37
CA ALA A 445 14.83 -20.00 13.73
C ALA A 445 13.64 -20.29 12.81
N ILE A 446 12.85 -19.26 12.42
CA ILE A 446 11.77 -19.39 11.44
C ILE A 446 12.33 -19.84 10.07
N ASN A 447 13.37 -19.19 9.61
CA ASN A 447 14.01 -19.52 8.31
C ASN A 447 14.49 -20.97 8.28
N GLU A 448 15.09 -21.46 9.36
CA GLU A 448 15.59 -22.83 9.43
C GLU A 448 14.45 -23.85 9.52
N ALA A 449 13.40 -23.54 10.28
CA ALA A 449 12.19 -24.36 10.35
C ALA A 449 11.52 -24.48 8.97
N LEU A 450 11.44 -23.38 8.21
CA LEU A 450 10.90 -23.40 6.84
C LEU A 450 11.74 -24.26 5.90
N ARG A 451 13.08 -24.23 5.97
CA ARG A 451 13.96 -25.09 5.18
C ARG A 451 13.74 -26.57 5.49
N ASP A 452 13.64 -26.91 6.78
CA ASP A 452 13.33 -28.27 7.21
C ASP A 452 11.96 -28.72 6.70
N TRP A 453 10.96 -27.84 6.79
CA TRP A 453 9.61 -28.17 6.34
C TRP A 453 9.55 -28.47 4.83
N VAL A 454 10.15 -27.61 4.00
CA VAL A 454 10.24 -27.83 2.55
C VAL A 454 10.93 -29.18 2.23
N THR A 455 11.97 -29.52 2.98
CA THR A 455 12.74 -30.74 2.77
C THR A 455 11.97 -32.01 3.19
N ASN A 456 11.18 -31.94 4.24
CA ASN A 456 10.52 -33.09 4.88
C ASN A 456 8.99 -32.98 4.89
N VAL A 457 8.41 -32.31 3.93
CA VAL A 457 6.96 -31.96 3.86
C VAL A 457 6.03 -33.19 3.95
N LYS A 458 6.50 -34.36 3.51
CA LYS A 458 5.69 -35.58 3.39
C LYS A 458 5.18 -36.07 4.75
N ASP A 459 6.02 -36.09 5.78
CA ASP A 459 5.72 -36.64 7.12
C ASP A 459 5.74 -35.59 8.23
N THR A 460 6.07 -34.36 7.89
CA THR A 460 6.31 -33.27 8.83
C THR A 460 5.27 -32.16 8.70
N HIS A 461 4.77 -31.69 9.83
CA HIS A 461 3.96 -30.47 9.92
C HIS A 461 4.72 -29.38 10.67
N TYR A 462 4.65 -28.15 10.14
CA TYR A 462 5.19 -26.97 10.79
C TYR A 462 4.11 -26.32 11.67
N LEU A 463 4.22 -26.51 12.97
CA LEU A 463 3.32 -25.95 13.98
C LEU A 463 3.74 -24.53 14.30
N LEU A 464 3.11 -23.54 13.66
CA LEU A 464 3.42 -22.13 13.79
C LEU A 464 2.99 -21.54 15.12
N GLY A 465 3.87 -20.74 15.74
CA GLY A 465 3.61 -20.09 17.02
C GLY A 465 2.87 -18.76 16.95
N THR A 466 2.69 -18.23 15.74
CA THR A 466 2.06 -16.92 15.50
C THR A 466 1.34 -16.93 14.14
N VAL A 467 0.52 -15.92 13.89
CA VAL A 467 -0.05 -15.68 12.57
C VAL A 467 1.06 -15.13 11.68
N ALA A 468 1.68 -15.99 10.89
CA ALA A 468 2.80 -15.63 10.01
C ALA A 468 2.37 -15.38 8.56
N GLY A 469 1.08 -15.49 8.27
CA GLY A 469 0.49 -15.10 7.00
C GLY A 469 0.68 -16.01 5.79
N PRO A 470 1.19 -17.26 5.88
CA PRO A 470 1.28 -18.09 4.67
C PRO A 470 -0.06 -18.65 4.21
N HIS A 471 -1.02 -18.88 5.09
CA HIS A 471 -2.38 -19.33 4.78
C HIS A 471 -3.26 -19.36 6.01
N PRO A 472 -4.61 -19.30 5.82
CA PRO A 472 -5.63 -18.97 6.81
C PRO A 472 -5.51 -19.65 8.10
#